data_a1945e1f6c17b9c5ea22a5a3cfdc4e38
#
_entry.id   a1945e1f6c17b9c5ea22a5a3cfdc4e38
#
_cell.length_a   1.000
_cell.length_b   1.000
_cell.length_c   1.000
_cell.angle_alpha   90.00
_cell.angle_beta   90.00
_cell.angle_gamma   90.00
#
_symmetry.space_group_name_H-M   'P 1'
#
loop_
_entity.id
_entity.type
_entity.pdbx_description
1 polymer ?
#
loop_
_entity_poly.entity_id
_entity_poly.type
_entity_poly.pdbx_seq_one_letter_code
_entity_poly.pdbx_strand_id
1 'polypeptide(L)'
;MKSCANKYTTPTYYRHFGSIGLDKEELLDIMVQDSERLKQNGVYYTIHLKDFAIHGCQTHIASVYRNNFTPYHDHDYYEINCVFSGELLEYIDGRPCVLKSGELLLMAPNVYHVSNPYKKARCYNILLSRELFEGCAALLRTEDADNCLSEMVKNSGYFIFRNMRQKTERIILQMNDFARRGRQYCTCRIPLLECLARQLLYELCEHPYDAYARTENPLRKNTPEELIAKQILEYIRFHIDAVSLKQLSQHFGYSVSQTERLIEKYSGTTYTKLLHGYRQKTSTYLLRNTKLPVAQVAAKVGFHSPEHFCRWFKHYIGTNPANFRKINTYNPGVQLQ
;
A
#
# COMPACT_ATOMS: atom_id res chain seq x y z
N MET A 1 -27.51 7.17 -6.14
CA MET A 1 -26.12 7.06 -5.68
C MET A 1 -25.42 5.95 -6.45
N LYS A 2 -24.69 6.29 -7.50
CA LYS A 2 -23.87 5.32 -8.23
C LYS A 2 -22.57 5.19 -7.43
N SER A 3 -22.27 3.99 -6.93
CA SER A 3 -21.09 3.69 -6.16
C SER A 3 -19.84 3.94 -7.00
N CYS A 4 -18.83 4.60 -6.45
CA CYS A 4 -17.50 4.77 -7.08
C CYS A 4 -16.77 3.44 -7.38
N ALA A 5 -17.35 2.31 -7.00
CA ALA A 5 -16.81 0.97 -7.24
C ALA A 5 -16.70 0.57 -8.73
N ASN A 6 -17.16 1.40 -9.65
CA ASN A 6 -17.28 1.01 -11.07
C ASN A 6 -16.14 1.51 -11.99
N LYS A 7 -15.08 2.09 -11.46
CA LYS A 7 -13.92 2.49 -12.30
C LYS A 7 -12.81 1.44 -12.38
N TYR A 8 -12.77 0.52 -11.46
CA TYR A 8 -11.88 -0.63 -11.54
C TYR A 8 -12.71 -1.82 -11.98
N THR A 9 -12.67 -2.15 -13.25
CA THR A 9 -13.18 -3.43 -13.76
C THR A 9 -12.34 -4.52 -13.09
N THR A 10 -12.75 -4.91 -11.88
CA THR A 10 -12.29 -6.17 -11.28
C THR A 10 -12.50 -7.23 -12.34
N PRO A 11 -11.48 -7.98 -12.74
CA PRO A 11 -11.67 -9.08 -13.68
C PRO A 11 -12.87 -9.90 -13.20
N THR A 12 -13.71 -10.32 -14.10
CA THR A 12 -14.97 -11.04 -13.83
C THR A 12 -14.74 -12.28 -12.96
N TYR A 13 -13.53 -12.77 -12.95
CA TYR A 13 -13.00 -13.87 -12.16
C TYR A 13 -13.14 -13.63 -10.63
N TYR A 14 -12.87 -12.43 -10.15
CA TYR A 14 -12.90 -12.13 -8.70
C TYR A 14 -14.29 -11.95 -8.10
N ARG A 15 -15.32 -11.72 -8.92
CA ARG A 15 -16.70 -11.60 -8.44
C ARG A 15 -17.30 -12.91 -7.92
N HIS A 16 -16.69 -14.06 -8.23
CA HIS A 16 -17.25 -15.37 -7.94
C HIS A 16 -16.71 -16.05 -6.68
N PHE A 17 -15.56 -15.62 -6.15
CA PHE A 17 -14.94 -16.30 -5.01
C PHE A 17 -15.75 -16.27 -3.71
N GLY A 18 -16.54 -15.25 -3.48
CA GLY A 18 -17.38 -15.15 -2.27
C GLY A 18 -18.61 -16.09 -2.26
N SER A 19 -18.94 -16.71 -3.38
CA SER A 19 -20.10 -17.61 -3.54
C SER A 19 -19.70 -19.10 -3.64
N ILE A 20 -18.43 -19.39 -3.86
CA ILE A 20 -17.89 -20.75 -3.89
C ILE A 20 -17.54 -21.13 -2.46
N GLY A 21 -18.01 -22.28 -1.99
CA GLY A 21 -17.81 -22.77 -0.62
C GLY A 21 -16.37 -23.22 -0.32
N LEU A 22 -15.36 -22.45 -0.78
CA LEU A 22 -13.95 -22.69 -0.58
C LEU A 22 -13.59 -22.60 0.91
N ASP A 23 -12.69 -23.46 1.35
CA ASP A 23 -12.11 -23.34 2.67
C ASP A 23 -11.04 -22.22 2.70
N LYS A 24 -10.46 -21.98 3.87
CA LYS A 24 -9.51 -20.90 4.09
C LYS A 24 -8.18 -21.13 3.38
N GLU A 25 -7.70 -22.36 3.34
CA GLU A 25 -6.43 -22.72 2.73
C GLU A 25 -6.52 -22.63 1.21
N GLU A 26 -7.58 -23.17 0.62
CA GLU A 26 -7.87 -23.03 -0.82
C GLU A 26 -7.94 -21.57 -1.25
N LEU A 27 -8.58 -20.71 -0.45
CA LEU A 27 -8.71 -19.29 -0.76
C LEU A 27 -7.37 -18.56 -0.66
N LEU A 28 -6.56 -18.86 0.35
CA LEU A 28 -5.20 -18.32 0.47
C LEU A 28 -4.32 -18.76 -0.70
N ASP A 29 -4.39 -20.01 -1.11
CA ASP A 29 -3.63 -20.51 -2.26
C ASP A 29 -4.00 -19.78 -3.54
N ILE A 30 -5.28 -19.52 -3.77
CA ILE A 30 -5.75 -18.73 -4.91
C ILE A 30 -5.22 -17.30 -4.84
N MET A 31 -5.27 -16.65 -3.68
CA MET A 31 -4.73 -15.30 -3.50
C MET A 31 -3.23 -15.25 -3.81
N VAL A 32 -2.48 -16.25 -3.39
CA VAL A 32 -1.04 -16.41 -3.69
C VAL A 32 -0.82 -16.57 -5.18
N GLN A 33 -1.48 -17.54 -5.81
CA GLN A 33 -1.30 -17.85 -7.24
C GLN A 33 -1.66 -16.67 -8.14
N ASP A 34 -2.75 -15.96 -7.86
CA ASP A 34 -3.16 -14.79 -8.62
C ASP A 34 -2.20 -13.63 -8.44
N SER A 35 -1.71 -13.41 -7.22
CA SER A 35 -0.73 -12.37 -6.94
C SER A 35 0.57 -12.62 -7.69
N GLU A 36 1.08 -13.86 -7.67
CA GLU A 36 2.28 -14.23 -8.41
C GLU A 36 2.08 -14.13 -9.92
N ARG A 37 0.92 -14.50 -10.44
CA ARG A 37 0.57 -14.35 -11.85
C ARG A 37 0.54 -12.87 -12.27
N LEU A 38 -0.04 -11.98 -11.46
CA LEU A 38 -0.06 -10.56 -11.73
C LEU A 38 1.33 -9.96 -11.71
N LYS A 39 2.19 -10.35 -10.75
CA LYS A 39 3.60 -9.96 -10.70
C LYS A 39 4.36 -10.39 -11.95
N GLN A 40 4.22 -11.65 -12.37
CA GLN A 40 4.91 -12.20 -13.55
C GLN A 40 4.51 -11.46 -14.83
N ASN A 41 3.25 -11.06 -14.94
CA ASN A 41 2.73 -10.30 -16.08
C ASN A 41 3.02 -8.78 -16.00
N GLY A 42 3.68 -8.31 -14.95
CA GLY A 42 3.96 -6.89 -14.75
C GLY A 42 2.71 -6.03 -14.52
N VAL A 43 1.61 -6.64 -14.07
CA VAL A 43 0.35 -5.95 -13.78
C VAL A 43 0.36 -5.49 -12.33
N TYR A 44 0.45 -4.17 -12.13
CA TYR A 44 0.47 -3.54 -10.83
C TYR A 44 -0.63 -2.49 -10.74
N TYR A 45 -1.43 -2.59 -9.67
CA TYR A 45 -2.46 -1.60 -9.38
C TYR A 45 -1.98 -0.71 -8.23
N THR A 46 -2.06 0.60 -8.40
CA THR A 46 -1.87 1.56 -7.30
C THR A 46 -3.18 2.24 -7.01
N ILE A 47 -3.62 2.16 -5.78
CA ILE A 47 -4.85 2.81 -5.30
C ILE A 47 -4.45 4.13 -4.63
N HIS A 48 -5.19 5.20 -4.90
CA HIS A 48 -4.89 6.52 -4.37
C HIS A 48 -5.96 6.97 -3.37
N LEU A 49 -5.54 7.59 -2.26
CA LEU A 49 -6.45 8.10 -1.25
C LEU A 49 -7.50 9.06 -1.83
N LYS A 50 -7.10 9.90 -2.79
CA LYS A 50 -7.99 10.86 -3.47
C LYS A 50 -9.18 10.21 -4.21
N ASP A 51 -9.09 8.92 -4.53
CA ASP A 51 -10.16 8.20 -5.22
C ASP A 51 -11.32 7.84 -4.28
N PHE A 52 -11.09 7.89 -2.96
CA PHE A 52 -12.05 7.54 -1.90
C PHE A 52 -12.37 8.68 -0.96
N ALA A 53 -11.37 9.49 -0.61
CA ALA A 53 -11.55 10.55 0.37
C ALA A 53 -12.44 11.68 -0.16
N ILE A 54 -13.20 12.29 0.73
CA ILE A 54 -13.89 13.55 0.46
C ILE A 54 -12.82 14.60 0.19
N HIS A 55 -13.04 15.45 -0.81
CA HIS A 55 -12.08 16.49 -1.18
C HIS A 55 -11.63 17.30 0.06
N GLY A 56 -10.33 17.36 0.28
CA GLY A 56 -9.70 18.04 1.43
C GLY A 56 -9.65 17.20 2.71
N CYS A 57 -10.20 15.98 2.75
CA CYS A 57 -10.11 15.09 3.90
C CYS A 57 -8.84 14.22 3.81
N GLN A 58 -8.08 14.17 4.90
CA GLN A 58 -6.85 13.39 4.99
C GLN A 58 -7.08 11.94 5.45
N THR A 59 -8.33 11.55 5.65
CA THR A 59 -8.70 10.20 6.06
C THR A 59 -9.98 9.73 5.38
N HIS A 60 -10.10 8.42 5.23
CA HIS A 60 -11.31 7.76 4.77
C HIS A 60 -11.54 6.48 5.58
N ILE A 61 -12.81 6.13 5.80
CA ILE A 61 -13.18 4.84 6.39
C ILE A 61 -14.23 4.15 5.55
N ALA A 62 -14.02 2.87 5.29
CA ALA A 62 -14.96 2.00 4.61
C ALA A 62 -15.24 0.75 5.44
N SER A 63 -16.50 0.28 5.39
CA SER A 63 -16.84 -1.06 5.86
C SER A 63 -16.50 -2.06 4.77
N VAL A 64 -15.70 -3.05 5.09
CA VAL A 64 -15.33 -4.12 4.17
C VAL A 64 -16.23 -5.32 4.44
N TYR A 65 -17.03 -5.70 3.45
CA TYR A 65 -17.96 -6.81 3.55
C TYR A 65 -17.53 -7.98 2.68
N ARG A 66 -18.13 -9.14 2.95
CA ARG A 66 -18.05 -10.33 2.10
C ARG A 66 -18.18 -9.95 0.61
N ASN A 67 -17.25 -10.41 -0.23
CA ASN A 67 -17.12 -10.14 -1.67
C ASN A 67 -16.39 -8.83 -2.06
N ASN A 68 -15.83 -8.10 -1.13
CA ASN A 68 -14.91 -7.01 -1.46
C ASN A 68 -13.47 -7.54 -1.54
N PHE A 69 -13.23 -8.42 -2.49
CA PHE A 69 -11.88 -8.83 -2.83
C PHE A 69 -11.17 -7.65 -3.49
N THR A 70 -10.05 -7.26 -2.91
CA THR A 70 -9.18 -6.26 -3.51
C THR A 70 -8.05 -6.99 -4.23
N PRO A 71 -7.87 -6.80 -5.55
CA PRO A 71 -6.80 -7.48 -6.28
C PRO A 71 -5.43 -7.06 -5.74
N TYR A 72 -4.39 -7.80 -6.09
CA TYR A 72 -3.03 -7.48 -5.69
C TYR A 72 -2.66 -6.05 -6.12
N HIS A 73 -2.44 -5.18 -5.12
CA HIS A 73 -2.26 -3.74 -5.31
C HIS A 73 -1.33 -3.17 -4.25
N ASP A 74 -0.92 -1.93 -4.48
CA ASP A 74 -0.36 -1.05 -3.46
C ASP A 74 -1.11 0.28 -3.44
N HIS A 75 -0.76 1.13 -2.50
CA HIS A 75 -1.41 2.43 -2.30
C HIS A 75 -0.41 3.52 -1.88
N ASP A 76 -0.79 4.79 -2.02
CA ASP A 76 0.02 5.97 -1.68
C ASP A 76 -0.24 6.53 -0.27
N TYR A 77 -1.04 5.84 0.53
CA TYR A 77 -1.48 6.21 1.88
C TYR A 77 -1.10 5.15 2.91
N TYR A 78 -1.25 5.45 4.19
CA TYR A 78 -1.23 4.46 5.27
C TYR A 78 -2.60 3.83 5.41
N GLU A 79 -2.66 2.53 5.63
CA GLU A 79 -3.89 1.76 5.74
C GLU A 79 -3.97 1.01 7.06
N ILE A 80 -5.14 1.08 7.72
CA ILE A 80 -5.42 0.29 8.91
C ILE A 80 -6.61 -0.62 8.63
N ASN A 81 -6.37 -1.93 8.60
CA ASN A 81 -7.41 -2.94 8.53
C ASN A 81 -7.78 -3.41 9.93
N CYS A 82 -9.07 -3.35 10.28
CA CYS A 82 -9.57 -3.69 11.60
C CYS A 82 -10.58 -4.82 11.51
N VAL A 83 -10.38 -5.91 12.26
CA VAL A 83 -11.28 -7.07 12.27
C VAL A 83 -12.14 -7.06 13.52
N PHE A 84 -13.45 -6.85 13.37
CA PHE A 84 -14.40 -6.86 14.48
C PHE A 84 -15.01 -8.24 14.74
N SER A 85 -15.20 -9.03 13.70
CA SER A 85 -15.62 -10.43 13.81
C SER A 85 -15.21 -11.22 12.59
N GLY A 86 -15.03 -12.52 12.74
CA GLY A 86 -14.53 -13.40 11.68
C GLY A 86 -13.02 -13.24 11.48
N GLU A 87 -12.58 -13.42 10.26
CA GLU A 87 -11.17 -13.38 9.87
C GLU A 87 -11.01 -12.56 8.58
N LEU A 88 -9.90 -11.83 8.46
CA LEU A 88 -9.47 -11.18 7.25
C LEU A 88 -8.22 -11.90 6.74
N LEU A 89 -8.29 -12.42 5.53
CA LEU A 89 -7.16 -13.05 4.86
C LEU A 89 -6.39 -11.98 4.11
N GLU A 90 -5.09 -11.93 4.35
CA GLU A 90 -4.16 -11.01 3.72
C GLU A 90 -3.02 -11.77 3.06
N TYR A 91 -2.58 -11.28 1.92
CA TYR A 91 -1.32 -11.71 1.31
C TYR A 91 -0.46 -10.48 1.10
N ILE A 92 0.56 -10.29 1.94
CA ILE A 92 1.33 -9.06 2.05
C ILE A 92 2.79 -9.35 1.69
N ASP A 93 3.33 -8.66 0.69
CA ASP A 93 4.73 -8.80 0.25
C ASP A 93 5.19 -10.25 0.09
N GLY A 94 4.33 -11.09 -0.49
CA GLY A 94 4.66 -12.50 -0.73
C GLY A 94 4.36 -13.44 0.44
N ARG A 95 3.61 -13.00 1.47
CA ARG A 95 3.32 -13.80 2.67
C ARG A 95 1.83 -13.82 3.00
N PRO A 96 1.25 -14.99 3.20
CA PRO A 96 -0.10 -15.09 3.73
C PRO A 96 -0.13 -14.70 5.20
N CYS A 97 -1.16 -13.97 5.58
CA CYS A 97 -1.44 -13.54 6.93
C CYS A 97 -2.94 -13.65 7.21
N VAL A 98 -3.32 -14.05 8.40
CA VAL A 98 -4.72 -14.13 8.83
C VAL A 98 -4.91 -13.26 10.06
N LEU A 99 -5.70 -12.22 9.90
CA LEU A 99 -6.11 -11.37 11.01
C LEU A 99 -7.38 -11.89 11.63
N LYS A 100 -7.41 -11.92 12.95
CA LYS A 100 -8.54 -12.39 13.76
C LYS A 100 -9.30 -11.25 14.39
N SER A 101 -10.48 -11.55 14.90
CA SER A 101 -11.30 -10.58 15.66
C SER A 101 -10.49 -9.90 16.78
N GLY A 102 -10.50 -8.58 16.80
CA GLY A 102 -9.77 -7.75 17.75
C GLY A 102 -8.33 -7.40 17.31
N GLU A 103 -7.89 -7.86 16.15
CA GLU A 103 -6.59 -7.50 15.59
C GLU A 103 -6.73 -6.35 14.57
N LEU A 104 -5.70 -5.52 14.51
CA LEU A 104 -5.53 -4.45 13.53
C LEU A 104 -4.23 -4.67 12.76
N LEU A 105 -4.28 -4.41 11.46
CA LEU A 105 -3.12 -4.39 10.58
C LEU A 105 -2.89 -2.95 10.13
N LEU A 106 -1.73 -2.38 10.44
CA LEU A 106 -1.27 -1.10 9.92
C LEU A 106 -0.26 -1.34 8.82
N MET A 107 -0.50 -0.78 7.64
CA MET A 107 0.38 -0.89 6.47
C MET A 107 0.88 0.48 6.02
N ALA A 108 2.17 0.53 5.67
CA ALA A 108 2.78 1.70 5.06
C ALA A 108 2.40 1.83 3.57
N PRO A 109 2.54 3.03 3.01
CA PRO A 109 2.44 3.22 1.56
C PRO A 109 3.38 2.31 0.78
N ASN A 110 2.93 1.90 -0.41
CA ASN A 110 3.66 1.05 -1.35
C ASN A 110 3.94 -0.39 -0.87
N VAL A 111 3.24 -0.87 0.13
CA VAL A 111 3.20 -2.28 0.50
C VAL A 111 2.22 -2.99 -0.42
N TYR A 112 2.69 -4.03 -1.13
CA TYR A 112 1.83 -4.82 -2.01
C TYR A 112 1.05 -5.85 -1.23
N HIS A 113 -0.26 -5.86 -1.40
CA HIS A 113 -1.11 -6.80 -0.70
C HIS A 113 -2.41 -7.15 -1.44
N VAL A 114 -3.08 -8.17 -0.94
CA VAL A 114 -4.43 -8.62 -1.29
C VAL A 114 -5.20 -8.85 -0.02
N SER A 115 -6.41 -8.34 0.05
CA SER A 115 -7.31 -8.50 1.21
C SER A 115 -8.59 -9.24 0.83
N ASN A 116 -8.99 -10.19 1.65
CA ASN A 116 -10.24 -10.92 1.47
C ASN A 116 -10.92 -11.22 2.81
N PRO A 117 -12.07 -10.61 3.12
CA PRO A 117 -12.87 -10.96 4.29
C PRO A 117 -13.41 -12.39 4.17
N TYR A 118 -13.05 -13.26 5.12
CA TYR A 118 -13.43 -14.67 5.09
C TYR A 118 -14.77 -14.90 5.79
N LYS A 119 -15.65 -15.68 5.13
CA LYS A 119 -17.01 -15.99 5.60
C LYS A 119 -17.82 -14.73 5.90
N LYS A 120 -18.31 -14.58 7.13
CA LYS A 120 -19.11 -13.44 7.58
C LYS A 120 -18.26 -12.42 8.36
N ALA A 121 -17.03 -12.20 7.95
CA ALA A 121 -16.16 -11.25 8.61
C ALA A 121 -16.75 -9.84 8.54
N ARG A 122 -16.60 -9.10 9.64
CA ARG A 122 -16.92 -7.67 9.74
C ARG A 122 -15.61 -6.92 9.96
N CYS A 123 -15.19 -6.23 8.92
CA CYS A 123 -13.93 -5.50 8.89
C CYS A 123 -14.16 -4.05 8.52
N TYR A 124 -13.25 -3.19 8.94
CA TYR A 124 -13.17 -1.79 8.55
C TYR A 124 -11.79 -1.49 8.01
N ASN A 125 -11.76 -0.71 6.96
CA ASN A 125 -10.54 -0.22 6.34
C ASN A 125 -10.47 1.29 6.53
N ILE A 126 -9.39 1.79 7.14
CA ILE A 126 -9.16 3.20 7.42
C ILE A 126 -7.92 3.63 6.64
N LEU A 127 -8.10 4.61 5.77
CA LEU A 127 -7.08 5.15 4.90
C LEU A 127 -6.63 6.50 5.47
N LEU A 128 -5.32 6.72 5.59
CA LEU A 128 -4.72 7.91 6.19
C LEU A 128 -3.70 8.52 5.22
N SER A 129 -3.81 9.81 4.95
CA SER A 129 -2.80 10.49 4.15
C SER A 129 -1.43 10.41 4.81
N ARG A 130 -0.37 10.52 4.01
CA ARG A 130 1.00 10.62 4.54
C ARG A 130 1.14 11.81 5.50
N GLU A 131 0.57 12.94 5.12
CA GLU A 131 0.63 14.18 5.90
C GLU A 131 0.02 14.01 7.29
N LEU A 132 -1.18 13.41 7.38
CA LEU A 132 -1.83 13.16 8.66
C LEU A 132 -1.04 12.16 9.51
N PHE A 133 -0.62 11.05 8.93
CA PHE A 133 0.08 9.98 9.65
C PHE A 133 1.46 10.44 10.14
N GLU A 134 2.28 10.98 9.24
CA GLU A 134 3.64 11.42 9.54
C GLU A 134 3.65 12.63 10.50
N GLY A 135 2.64 13.52 10.37
CA GLY A 135 2.42 14.60 11.34
C GLY A 135 2.10 14.08 12.74
N CYS A 136 1.28 13.03 12.86
CA CYS A 136 1.04 12.36 14.16
C CYS A 136 2.30 11.68 14.69
N ALA A 137 3.02 10.94 13.85
CA ALA A 137 4.26 10.29 14.24
C ALA A 137 5.30 11.29 14.80
N ALA A 138 5.40 12.45 14.16
CA ALA A 138 6.30 13.52 14.62
C ALA A 138 5.88 14.12 15.98
N LEU A 139 4.57 14.30 16.22
CA LEU A 139 4.04 14.85 17.48
C LEU A 139 4.13 13.86 18.65
N LEU A 140 3.98 12.57 18.36
CA LEU A 140 3.99 11.51 19.38
C LEU A 140 5.40 10.96 19.65
N ARG A 141 6.40 11.48 18.98
CA ARG A 141 7.80 11.11 19.18
C ARG A 141 8.29 11.73 20.49
N THR A 142 8.73 10.89 21.44
CA THR A 142 9.45 11.35 22.64
C THR A 142 10.95 11.36 22.35
N GLU A 143 11.70 12.20 23.08
CA GLU A 143 13.17 12.33 22.90
C GLU A 143 13.90 11.00 23.11
N ASP A 144 13.35 10.12 23.96
CA ASP A 144 13.99 8.89 24.42
C ASP A 144 13.45 7.61 23.76
N ALA A 145 12.37 7.65 22.97
CA ALA A 145 11.79 6.44 22.38
C ALA A 145 11.18 6.67 21.00
N ASP A 146 11.60 5.88 20.04
CA ASP A 146 10.85 5.68 18.82
C ASP A 146 9.60 4.86 19.11
N ASN A 147 8.45 5.34 18.63
CA ASN A 147 7.20 4.58 18.70
C ASN A 147 6.93 3.84 17.37
N CYS A 148 5.92 2.97 17.34
CA CYS A 148 5.57 2.19 16.16
C CYS A 148 5.31 3.04 14.91
N LEU A 149 4.72 4.23 15.06
CA LEU A 149 4.45 5.13 13.95
C LEU A 149 5.74 5.70 13.39
N SER A 150 6.67 6.11 14.25
CA SER A 150 8.00 6.59 13.85
C SER A 150 8.80 5.50 13.14
N GLU A 151 8.73 4.27 13.64
CA GLU A 151 9.37 3.12 13.00
C GLU A 151 8.72 2.81 11.64
N MET A 152 7.40 2.89 11.53
CA MET A 152 6.68 2.72 10.28
C MET A 152 7.09 3.75 9.22
N VAL A 153 7.25 5.02 9.62
CA VAL A 153 7.72 6.10 8.73
C VAL A 153 9.14 5.83 8.25
N LYS A 154 10.04 5.37 9.13
CA LYS A 154 11.44 5.11 8.81
C LYS A 154 11.63 3.87 7.92
N ASN A 155 10.98 2.78 8.29
CA ASN A 155 11.31 1.44 7.78
C ASN A 155 10.31 0.93 6.75
N SER A 156 9.12 1.55 6.60
CA SER A 156 8.01 1.03 5.80
C SER A 156 7.60 -0.40 6.24
N GLY A 157 6.63 -0.99 5.55
CA GLY A 157 6.16 -2.35 5.86
C GLY A 157 4.82 -2.35 6.56
N TYR A 158 4.61 -3.29 7.48
CA TYR A 158 3.34 -3.42 8.19
C TYR A 158 3.53 -3.93 9.63
N PHE A 159 2.54 -3.61 10.49
CA PHE A 159 2.46 -4.07 11.88
C PHE A 159 1.09 -4.68 12.15
N ILE A 160 1.04 -5.75 12.96
CA ILE A 160 -0.18 -6.33 13.47
C ILE A 160 -0.29 -6.06 14.96
N PHE A 161 -1.36 -5.38 15.35
CA PHE A 161 -1.70 -5.09 16.74
C PHE A 161 -2.74 -6.08 17.22
N ARG A 162 -2.49 -6.72 18.36
CA ARG A 162 -3.40 -7.72 18.96
C ARG A 162 -4.17 -7.12 20.13
N ASN A 163 -5.35 -7.69 20.41
CA ASN A 163 -6.18 -7.30 21.56
C ASN A 163 -6.60 -5.82 21.59
N MET A 164 -6.72 -5.18 20.42
CA MET A 164 -7.02 -3.75 20.30
C MET A 164 -8.49 -3.41 20.44
N ARG A 165 -9.39 -4.38 20.44
CA ARG A 165 -10.83 -4.16 20.35
C ARG A 165 -11.36 -3.18 21.39
N GLN A 166 -11.03 -3.37 22.66
CA GLN A 166 -11.54 -2.51 23.74
C GLN A 166 -11.12 -1.05 23.60
N LYS A 167 -9.91 -0.79 23.11
CA LYS A 167 -9.37 0.56 22.91
C LYS A 167 -9.90 1.24 21.66
N THR A 168 -10.10 0.50 20.58
CA THR A 168 -10.30 1.10 19.25
C THR A 168 -11.73 0.98 18.71
N GLU A 169 -12.53 0.00 19.18
CA GLU A 169 -13.88 -0.26 18.64
C GLU A 169 -14.77 0.99 18.64
N ARG A 170 -14.81 1.72 19.75
CA ARG A 170 -15.62 2.94 19.86
C ARG A 170 -15.19 4.01 18.85
N ILE A 171 -13.90 4.22 18.71
CA ILE A 171 -13.33 5.22 17.77
C ILE A 171 -13.72 4.86 16.34
N ILE A 172 -13.51 3.61 15.95
CA ILE A 172 -13.76 3.12 14.60
C ILE A 172 -15.24 3.18 14.24
N LEU A 173 -16.13 2.81 15.19
CA LEU A 173 -17.58 2.91 15.00
C LEU A 173 -18.04 4.37 14.87
N GLN A 174 -17.47 5.29 15.64
CA GLN A 174 -17.74 6.72 15.50
C GLN A 174 -17.26 7.23 14.12
N MET A 175 -16.06 6.88 13.68
CA MET A 175 -15.58 7.23 12.34
C MET A 175 -16.51 6.72 11.24
N ASN A 176 -16.94 5.46 11.34
CA ASN A 176 -17.86 4.86 10.36
C ASN A 176 -19.24 5.55 10.37
N ASP A 177 -19.77 5.89 11.54
CA ASP A 177 -21.04 6.60 11.66
C ASP A 177 -20.95 8.01 11.03
N PHE A 178 -19.90 8.77 11.32
CA PHE A 178 -19.64 10.05 10.67
C PHE A 178 -19.45 9.91 9.16
N ALA A 179 -18.78 8.87 8.69
CA ALA A 179 -18.61 8.62 7.26
C ALA A 179 -19.96 8.34 6.56
N ARG A 180 -20.91 7.70 7.22
CA ARG A 180 -22.22 7.34 6.65
C ARG A 180 -23.26 8.45 6.66
N ARG A 181 -23.17 9.43 7.55
CA ARG A 181 -24.17 10.50 7.75
C ARG A 181 -24.23 11.52 6.62
N GLY A 182 -24.01 11.21 5.38
CA GLY A 182 -24.28 12.03 4.19
C GLY A 182 -23.79 13.50 4.21
N ARG A 183 -23.90 14.18 3.07
CA ARG A 183 -23.40 15.57 2.86
C ARG A 183 -24.07 16.66 3.70
N GLN A 184 -25.15 16.39 4.39
CA GLN A 184 -26.02 17.39 5.02
C GLN A 184 -25.43 18.06 6.28
N TYR A 185 -24.30 17.53 6.84
CA TYR A 185 -23.65 18.07 8.06
C TYR A 185 -22.16 18.38 7.83
N CYS A 186 -21.85 19.07 6.76
CA CYS A 186 -20.58 18.94 6.08
C CYS A 186 -19.36 19.63 6.72
N THR A 187 -19.48 20.80 7.37
CA THR A 187 -18.30 21.60 7.74
C THR A 187 -17.48 21.06 8.92
N CYS A 188 -18.14 20.44 9.90
CA CYS A 188 -17.44 19.86 11.07
C CYS A 188 -17.02 18.39 10.87
N ARG A 189 -17.45 17.75 9.81
CA ARG A 189 -17.27 16.30 9.61
C ARG A 189 -15.82 15.93 9.32
N ILE A 190 -15.15 16.68 8.45
CA ILE A 190 -13.74 16.42 8.08
C ILE A 190 -12.85 16.57 9.31
N PRO A 191 -12.86 17.69 10.06
CA PRO A 191 -12.08 17.82 11.27
C PRO A 191 -12.36 16.73 12.32
N LEU A 192 -13.62 16.31 12.48
CA LEU A 192 -13.97 15.24 13.42
C LEU A 192 -13.43 13.89 13.01
N LEU A 193 -13.49 13.53 11.73
CA LEU A 193 -12.89 12.30 11.23
C LEU A 193 -11.37 12.28 11.43
N GLU A 194 -10.71 13.39 11.16
CA GLU A 194 -9.26 13.53 11.37
C GLU A 194 -8.88 13.49 12.85
N CYS A 195 -9.68 14.10 13.73
CA CYS A 195 -9.49 13.98 15.18
C CYS A 195 -9.59 12.52 15.66
N LEU A 196 -10.61 11.78 15.20
CA LEU A 196 -10.78 10.37 15.53
C LEU A 196 -9.64 9.50 14.96
N ALA A 197 -9.17 9.82 13.76
CA ALA A 197 -8.01 9.15 13.18
C ALA A 197 -6.73 9.39 14.01
N ARG A 198 -6.50 10.62 14.48
CA ARG A 198 -5.38 10.94 15.39
C ARG A 198 -5.51 10.22 16.74
N GLN A 199 -6.72 10.15 17.29
CA GLN A 199 -6.98 9.39 18.51
C GLN A 199 -6.68 7.90 18.31
N LEU A 200 -7.09 7.31 17.18
CA LEU A 200 -6.77 5.93 16.86
C LEU A 200 -5.25 5.69 16.79
N LEU A 201 -4.51 6.59 16.13
CA LEU A 201 -3.05 6.51 16.05
C LEU A 201 -2.39 6.62 17.43
N TYR A 202 -2.91 7.48 18.32
CA TYR A 202 -2.46 7.57 19.69
C TYR A 202 -2.63 6.23 20.43
N GLU A 203 -3.80 5.61 20.35
CA GLU A 203 -4.06 4.30 20.98
C GLU A 203 -3.11 3.20 20.48
N LEU A 204 -2.69 3.27 19.20
CA LEU A 204 -1.70 2.35 18.66
C LEU A 204 -0.30 2.60 19.26
N CYS A 205 0.08 3.86 19.49
CA CYS A 205 1.35 4.21 20.11
C CYS A 205 1.45 3.80 21.57
N GLU A 206 0.35 3.91 22.31
CA GLU A 206 0.26 3.52 23.72
C GLU A 206 0.20 2.00 23.93
N HIS A 207 0.17 1.23 22.85
CA HIS A 207 0.16 -0.22 22.96
C HIS A 207 1.58 -0.75 23.17
N PRO A 208 1.80 -1.68 24.15
CA PRO A 208 3.13 -2.21 24.44
C PRO A 208 3.81 -2.79 23.20
N TYR A 209 5.08 -2.53 23.05
CA TYR A 209 5.90 -2.93 21.90
C TYR A 209 5.90 -4.46 21.65
N ASP A 210 5.73 -5.26 22.70
CA ASP A 210 5.65 -6.73 22.63
C ASP A 210 4.39 -7.27 21.93
N ALA A 211 3.42 -6.39 21.64
CA ALA A 211 2.22 -6.73 20.90
C ALA A 211 2.37 -6.58 19.38
N TYR A 212 3.50 -6.04 18.93
CA TYR A 212 3.80 -5.94 17.51
C TYR A 212 4.35 -7.27 17.01
N ALA A 213 3.52 -8.04 16.35
CA ALA A 213 4.06 -9.01 15.46
C ALA A 213 4.40 -8.30 14.14
N ARG A 214 5.63 -7.83 13.98
CA ARG A 214 6.26 -7.90 12.69
C ARG A 214 6.23 -9.40 12.40
N THR A 215 5.25 -9.88 11.63
CA THR A 215 5.11 -11.30 11.42
C THR A 215 6.26 -11.77 10.55
N GLU A 216 7.36 -12.05 11.19
CA GLU A 216 8.12 -13.20 10.75
C GLU A 216 7.11 -14.35 10.83
N ASN A 217 6.82 -14.95 9.69
CA ASN A 217 5.99 -16.16 9.66
C ASN A 217 6.55 -17.11 10.74
N PRO A 218 5.81 -17.41 11.84
CA PRO A 218 6.33 -18.25 12.92
C PRO A 218 6.68 -19.67 12.44
N LEU A 219 6.27 -20.02 11.22
CA LEU A 219 6.55 -21.32 10.58
C LEU A 219 7.74 -21.24 9.59
N ARG A 220 8.27 -20.06 9.30
CA ARG A 220 9.40 -19.91 8.37
C ARG A 220 10.44 -18.97 8.94
N LYS A 221 11.49 -19.51 9.55
CA LYS A 221 12.73 -18.76 9.76
C LYS A 221 13.21 -18.29 8.39
N ASN A 222 13.24 -16.97 8.15
CA ASN A 222 13.86 -16.43 6.94
C ASN A 222 15.28 -17.01 6.87
N THR A 223 15.61 -17.64 5.77
CA THR A 223 17.00 -18.05 5.55
C THR A 223 17.85 -16.78 5.46
N PRO A 224 19.15 -16.86 5.80
CA PRO A 224 20.05 -15.74 5.60
C PRO A 224 19.97 -15.18 4.17
N GLU A 225 19.76 -16.06 3.18
CA GLU A 225 19.60 -15.71 1.77
C GLU A 225 18.34 -14.86 1.53
N GLU A 226 17.19 -15.21 2.16
CA GLU A 226 15.95 -14.43 2.07
C GLU A 226 16.09 -13.04 2.67
N LEU A 227 16.79 -12.92 3.79
CA LEU A 227 17.04 -11.62 4.44
C LEU A 227 17.86 -10.71 3.52
N ILE A 228 18.94 -11.25 2.94
CA ILE A 228 19.78 -10.52 2.00
C ILE A 228 19.00 -10.14 0.74
N ALA A 229 18.21 -11.07 0.18
CA ALA A 229 17.38 -10.77 -0.99
C ALA A 229 16.40 -9.62 -0.73
N LYS A 230 15.75 -9.59 0.45
CA LYS A 230 14.90 -8.48 0.85
C LYS A 230 15.65 -7.16 0.90
N GLN A 231 16.81 -7.13 1.54
CA GLN A 231 17.63 -5.92 1.62
C GLN A 231 18.04 -5.43 0.22
N ILE A 232 18.39 -6.36 -0.69
CA ILE A 232 18.70 -6.05 -2.08
C ILE A 232 17.48 -5.41 -2.78
N LEU A 233 16.29 -5.99 -2.65
CA LEU A 233 15.07 -5.50 -3.28
C LEU A 233 14.65 -4.13 -2.73
N GLU A 234 14.77 -3.94 -1.42
CA GLU A 234 14.55 -2.64 -0.79
C GLU A 234 15.56 -1.60 -1.27
N TYR A 235 16.83 -1.95 -1.32
CA TYR A 235 17.88 -1.05 -1.80
C TYR A 235 17.61 -0.57 -3.23
N ILE A 236 17.25 -1.47 -4.15
CA ILE A 236 16.85 -1.12 -5.53
C ILE A 236 15.68 -0.12 -5.52
N ARG A 237 14.69 -0.35 -4.69
CA ARG A 237 13.49 0.48 -4.59
C ARG A 237 13.80 1.92 -4.14
N PHE A 238 14.73 2.08 -3.19
CA PHE A 238 15.09 3.40 -2.66
C PHE A 238 16.14 4.14 -3.48
N HIS A 239 16.88 3.45 -4.35
CA HIS A 239 17.99 4.01 -5.13
C HIS A 239 17.77 3.85 -6.64
N ILE A 240 16.51 4.02 -7.09
CA ILE A 240 16.14 3.85 -8.51
C ILE A 240 16.84 4.83 -9.45
N ASP A 241 17.33 5.93 -8.92
CA ASP A 241 18.04 7.00 -9.63
C ASP A 241 19.52 6.70 -9.90
N ALA A 242 20.17 5.95 -9.00
CA ALA A 242 21.62 5.82 -9.02
C ALA A 242 22.15 4.37 -9.04
N VAL A 243 21.30 3.36 -8.80
CA VAL A 243 21.80 1.99 -8.64
C VAL A 243 22.02 1.28 -9.97
N SER A 244 23.20 0.69 -10.15
CA SER A 244 23.48 -0.31 -11.17
C SER A 244 23.63 -1.69 -10.52
N LEU A 245 23.38 -2.76 -11.30
CA LEU A 245 23.54 -4.13 -10.80
C LEU A 245 24.95 -4.39 -10.25
N LYS A 246 25.98 -3.80 -10.87
CA LYS A 246 27.37 -3.90 -10.41
C LYS A 246 27.58 -3.22 -9.05
N GLN A 247 27.06 -1.99 -8.87
CA GLN A 247 27.15 -1.28 -7.58
C GLN A 247 26.39 -1.99 -6.48
N LEU A 248 25.19 -2.51 -6.82
CA LEU A 248 24.38 -3.31 -5.92
C LEU A 248 25.12 -4.56 -5.44
N SER A 249 25.74 -5.29 -6.37
CA SER A 249 26.52 -6.49 -6.07
C SER A 249 27.73 -6.20 -5.17
N GLN A 250 28.43 -5.11 -5.44
CA GLN A 250 29.54 -4.65 -4.60
C GLN A 250 29.06 -4.25 -3.20
N HIS A 251 27.94 -3.53 -3.09
CA HIS A 251 27.39 -3.09 -1.82
C HIS A 251 27.04 -4.25 -0.88
N PHE A 252 26.48 -5.33 -1.43
CA PHE A 252 26.10 -6.51 -0.67
C PHE A 252 27.16 -7.60 -0.58
N GLY A 253 28.31 -7.42 -1.22
CA GLY A 253 29.43 -8.38 -1.19
C GLY A 253 29.18 -9.66 -2.01
N TYR A 254 28.32 -9.59 -3.04
CA TYR A 254 28.00 -10.71 -3.92
C TYR A 254 28.57 -10.49 -5.34
N SER A 255 28.73 -11.58 -6.09
CA SER A 255 28.97 -11.45 -7.53
C SER A 255 27.71 -10.95 -8.26
N VAL A 256 27.88 -10.37 -9.44
CA VAL A 256 26.77 -9.89 -10.27
C VAL A 256 25.77 -11.01 -10.55
N SER A 257 26.25 -12.19 -10.89
CA SER A 257 25.40 -13.37 -11.17
C SER A 257 24.63 -13.86 -9.95
N GLN A 258 25.26 -13.83 -8.76
CA GLN A 258 24.57 -14.20 -7.52
C GLN A 258 23.48 -13.19 -7.16
N THR A 259 23.77 -11.90 -7.30
CA THR A 259 22.82 -10.82 -7.05
C THR A 259 21.62 -10.93 -7.99
N GLU A 260 21.86 -11.16 -9.28
CA GLU A 260 20.79 -11.33 -10.27
C GLU A 260 19.93 -12.55 -9.97
N ARG A 261 20.56 -13.69 -9.64
CA ARG A 261 19.84 -14.90 -9.22
C ARG A 261 18.97 -14.67 -7.97
N LEU A 262 19.49 -13.93 -6.99
CA LEU A 262 18.71 -13.56 -5.80
C LEU A 262 17.51 -12.69 -6.16
N ILE A 263 17.71 -11.67 -6.99
CA ILE A 263 16.63 -10.81 -7.47
C ILE A 263 15.58 -11.65 -8.20
N GLU A 264 15.96 -12.48 -9.17
CA GLU A 264 15.03 -13.31 -9.92
C GLU A 264 14.27 -14.30 -9.03
N LYS A 265 14.99 -14.98 -8.14
CA LYS A 265 14.40 -15.97 -7.22
C LYS A 265 13.32 -15.34 -6.30
N TYR A 266 13.57 -14.13 -5.80
CA TYR A 266 12.71 -13.53 -4.78
C TYR A 266 11.77 -12.41 -5.29
N SER A 267 12.00 -11.86 -6.49
CA SER A 267 11.09 -10.92 -7.15
C SER A 267 10.30 -11.52 -8.31
N GLY A 268 10.66 -12.71 -8.76
CA GLY A 268 10.06 -13.35 -9.94
C GLY A 268 10.43 -12.68 -11.27
N THR A 269 11.38 -11.71 -11.27
CA THR A 269 11.73 -10.96 -12.47
C THR A 269 13.20 -10.54 -12.47
N THR A 270 13.75 -10.17 -13.63
CA THR A 270 15.13 -9.70 -13.76
C THR A 270 15.30 -8.32 -13.13
N TYR A 271 16.54 -8.00 -12.71
CA TYR A 271 16.91 -6.68 -12.19
C TYR A 271 16.42 -5.52 -13.09
N THR A 272 16.66 -5.64 -14.40
CA THR A 272 16.27 -4.60 -15.35
C THR A 272 14.76 -4.37 -15.39
N LYS A 273 13.96 -5.43 -15.44
CA LYS A 273 12.51 -5.34 -15.43
C LYS A 273 11.99 -4.76 -14.10
N LEU A 274 12.56 -5.21 -12.97
CA LEU A 274 12.23 -4.70 -11.65
C LEU A 274 12.50 -3.20 -11.52
N LEU A 275 13.70 -2.76 -11.91
CA LEU A 275 14.09 -1.34 -11.91
C LEU A 275 13.18 -0.50 -12.80
N HIS A 276 12.85 -1.00 -14.00
CA HIS A 276 11.91 -0.31 -14.91
C HIS A 276 10.53 -0.20 -14.29
N GLY A 277 10.04 -1.23 -13.60
CA GLY A 277 8.77 -1.20 -12.88
C GLY A 277 8.74 -0.10 -11.81
N TYR A 278 9.78 0.00 -10.98
CA TYR A 278 9.89 1.06 -9.98
C TYR A 278 10.00 2.46 -10.60
N ARG A 279 10.79 2.63 -11.67
CA ARG A 279 10.91 3.90 -12.40
C ARG A 279 9.59 4.32 -13.04
N GLN A 280 8.86 3.38 -13.63
CA GLN A 280 7.54 3.61 -14.23
C GLN A 280 6.56 4.12 -13.16
N LYS A 281 6.49 3.43 -12.03
CA LYS A 281 5.63 3.79 -10.91
C LYS A 281 5.96 5.16 -10.36
N THR A 282 7.21 5.41 -10.02
CA THR A 282 7.65 6.69 -9.46
C THR A 282 7.45 7.85 -10.43
N SER A 283 7.77 7.67 -11.72
CA SER A 283 7.60 8.73 -12.71
C SER A 283 6.14 9.06 -12.97
N THR A 284 5.26 8.08 -13.07
CA THR A 284 3.81 8.29 -13.23
C THR A 284 3.21 8.99 -12.01
N TYR A 285 3.63 8.60 -10.79
CA TYR A 285 3.24 9.29 -9.56
C TYR A 285 3.67 10.76 -9.57
N LEU A 286 4.96 11.04 -9.84
CA LEU A 286 5.47 12.41 -9.86
C LEU A 286 4.77 13.28 -10.93
N LEU A 287 4.52 12.71 -12.11
CA LEU A 287 3.82 13.43 -13.18
C LEU A 287 2.36 13.76 -12.84
N ARG A 288 1.68 12.89 -12.11
CA ARG A 288 0.28 13.10 -11.68
C ARG A 288 0.17 14.09 -10.53
N ASN A 289 1.04 13.96 -9.53
CA ASN A 289 0.84 14.55 -8.22
C ASN A 289 1.73 15.77 -7.96
N THR A 290 2.65 16.11 -8.87
CA THR A 290 3.54 17.25 -8.72
C THR A 290 3.59 18.12 -9.97
N LYS A 291 4.00 19.39 -9.79
CA LYS A 291 4.31 20.32 -10.89
C LYS A 291 5.78 20.27 -11.34
N LEU A 292 6.54 19.26 -10.90
CA LEU A 292 7.95 19.13 -11.28
C LEU A 292 8.12 19.10 -12.80
N PRO A 293 9.06 19.88 -13.36
CA PRO A 293 9.41 19.79 -14.79
C PRO A 293 9.74 18.35 -15.19
N VAL A 294 9.41 17.95 -16.41
CA VAL A 294 9.68 16.59 -16.91
C VAL A 294 11.16 16.23 -16.78
N ALA A 295 12.05 17.17 -16.99
CA ALA A 295 13.50 16.96 -16.80
C ALA A 295 13.87 16.61 -15.34
N GLN A 296 13.22 17.23 -14.37
CA GLN A 296 13.44 16.90 -12.94
C GLN A 296 12.84 15.54 -12.58
N VAL A 297 11.69 15.19 -13.16
CA VAL A 297 11.13 13.84 -13.00
C VAL A 297 12.08 12.80 -13.59
N ALA A 298 12.63 13.05 -14.78
CA ALA A 298 13.61 12.18 -15.40
C ALA A 298 14.82 11.94 -14.49
N ALA A 299 15.42 13.01 -13.95
CA ALA A 299 16.55 12.93 -13.04
C ALA A 299 16.22 12.11 -11.77
N LYS A 300 15.05 12.37 -11.15
CA LYS A 300 14.59 11.65 -9.93
C LYS A 300 14.36 10.16 -10.13
N VAL A 301 14.16 9.70 -11.36
CA VAL A 301 14.01 8.28 -11.67
C VAL A 301 15.25 7.69 -12.40
N GLY A 302 16.36 8.42 -12.34
CA GLY A 302 17.66 7.92 -12.78
C GLY A 302 17.94 7.97 -14.28
N PHE A 303 17.38 8.98 -14.96
CA PHE A 303 17.71 9.28 -16.35
C PHE A 303 18.58 10.55 -16.44
N HIS A 304 19.76 10.43 -17.01
CA HIS A 304 20.66 11.58 -17.24
C HIS A 304 20.19 12.48 -18.39
N SER A 305 19.34 11.97 -19.30
CA SER A 305 18.81 12.73 -20.43
C SER A 305 17.28 12.70 -20.40
N PRO A 306 16.63 13.89 -20.38
CA PRO A 306 15.19 14.00 -20.50
C PRO A 306 14.62 13.35 -21.77
N GLU A 307 15.38 13.40 -22.88
CA GLU A 307 14.97 12.82 -24.18
C GLU A 307 14.95 11.29 -24.08
N HIS A 308 15.93 10.70 -23.41
CA HIS A 308 15.97 9.25 -23.16
C HIS A 308 14.79 8.84 -22.26
N PHE A 309 14.54 9.60 -21.20
CA PHE A 309 13.37 9.38 -20.35
C PHE A 309 12.06 9.45 -21.15
N CYS A 310 11.86 10.46 -22.00
CA CYS A 310 10.65 10.61 -22.79
C CYS A 310 10.43 9.43 -23.74
N ARG A 311 11.48 8.93 -24.40
CA ARG A 311 11.41 7.74 -25.26
C ARG A 311 11.05 6.49 -24.44
N TRP A 312 11.76 6.29 -23.33
CA TRP A 312 11.51 5.18 -22.42
C TRP A 312 10.08 5.23 -21.86
N PHE A 313 9.64 6.37 -21.37
CA PHE A 313 8.31 6.56 -20.80
C PHE A 313 7.21 6.28 -21.84
N LYS A 314 7.38 6.80 -23.08
CA LYS A 314 6.44 6.52 -24.18
C LYS A 314 6.39 5.02 -24.53
N HIS A 315 7.54 4.35 -24.50
CA HIS A 315 7.61 2.91 -24.78
C HIS A 315 6.81 2.09 -23.76
N TYR A 316 6.95 2.40 -22.47
CA TYR A 316 6.33 1.62 -21.39
C TYR A 316 4.90 2.07 -21.03
N ILE A 317 4.56 3.33 -21.21
CA ILE A 317 3.27 3.93 -20.81
C ILE A 317 2.35 4.18 -22.02
N GLY A 318 2.87 4.12 -23.23
CA GLY A 318 2.10 4.35 -24.47
C GLY A 318 1.95 5.83 -24.86
N THR A 319 2.30 6.79 -23.99
CA THR A 319 2.21 8.22 -24.27
C THR A 319 3.42 8.96 -23.70
N ASN A 320 3.70 10.18 -24.21
CA ASN A 320 4.80 10.98 -23.65
C ASN A 320 4.46 11.58 -22.29
N PRO A 321 5.48 11.91 -21.44
CA PRO A 321 5.26 12.42 -20.09
C PRO A 321 4.40 13.67 -19.99
N ALA A 322 4.54 14.60 -20.94
CA ALA A 322 3.78 15.85 -20.95
C ALA A 322 2.29 15.60 -21.25
N ASN A 323 1.98 14.76 -22.21
CA ASN A 323 0.61 14.35 -22.51
C ASN A 323 0.02 13.52 -21.37
N PHE A 324 0.79 12.61 -20.80
CA PHE A 324 0.38 11.84 -19.62
C PHE A 324 -0.04 12.78 -18.48
N ARG A 325 0.75 13.81 -18.20
CA ARG A 325 0.42 14.82 -17.20
C ARG A 325 -0.89 15.54 -17.53
N LYS A 326 -1.06 16.04 -18.77
CA LYS A 326 -2.29 16.76 -19.20
C LYS A 326 -3.55 15.92 -19.00
N ILE A 327 -3.49 14.64 -19.32
CA ILE A 327 -4.64 13.72 -19.23
C ILE A 327 -4.93 13.34 -17.76
N ASN A 328 -3.90 13.25 -16.93
CA ASN A 328 -4.01 12.70 -15.58
C ASN A 328 -3.89 13.75 -14.46
N THR A 329 -3.57 15.02 -14.75
CA THR A 329 -3.71 16.10 -13.77
C THR A 329 -5.19 16.42 -13.63
N TYR A 330 -5.70 16.25 -12.43
CA TYR A 330 -7.03 16.70 -12.05
C TYR A 330 -7.11 18.23 -12.26
N ASN A 331 -7.95 18.67 -13.18
CA ASN A 331 -8.27 20.07 -13.38
C ASN A 331 -9.56 20.40 -12.62
N PRO A 332 -9.49 21.10 -11.45
CA PRO A 332 -10.68 21.39 -10.65
C PRO A 332 -11.68 22.35 -11.32
N GLY A 333 -11.38 22.83 -12.53
CA GLY A 333 -12.16 23.85 -13.26
C GLY A 333 -13.08 23.35 -14.35
N VAL A 334 -13.18 22.05 -14.64
CA VAL A 334 -14.15 21.53 -15.62
C VAL A 334 -15.42 21.13 -14.88
N GLN A 335 -16.37 22.06 -14.76
CA GLN A 335 -17.78 21.73 -14.50
C GLN A 335 -18.26 20.91 -15.70
N LEU A 336 -18.64 19.68 -15.45
CA LEU A 336 -19.42 18.89 -16.40
C LEU A 336 -20.78 19.58 -16.56
N GLN A 337 -21.02 20.13 -17.73
CA GLN A 337 -22.34 20.53 -18.20
C GLN A 337 -23.26 19.29 -18.35
#